data_00fcbc83fde97c52d5e077d5e5f5c4ce
#
_entry.id   00fcbc83fde97c52d5e077d5e5f5c4ce
#
_cell.length_a   1.000
_cell.length_b   1.000
_cell.length_c   1.000
_cell.angle_alpha   90.00
_cell.angle_beta   90.00
_cell.angle_gamma   90.00
#
_symmetry.space_group_name_H-M   'P 1'
#
loop_
_entity.id
_entity.type
_entity.pdbx_description
1 polymer ?
#
loop_
_entity_poly.entity_id
_entity_poly.type
_entity_poly.pdbx_seq_one_letter_code
_entity_poly.pdbx_strand_id
1 'polypeptide(L)'
;MAEEDAKYKMLIVDDDADVLASMKLALEDTGHTVLTAADGLKALEVAAAEDPDIVVLDLMLPRRGGFQVLQKLKGHPSMKGKRPLVCMVTGNEGMRHKEFAEQNGVDDYLNKPFAMGTLLEIVEGFLAKLSKGIPDAKGKA
;
A
#
# COMPACT_ATOMS: atom_id res chain seq x y z
N MET A 1 -13.51 6.52 22.59
CA MET A 1 -13.29 7.08 22.44
C MET A 1 -12.49 7.70 21.57
N ALA A 2 -12.06 8.57 21.73
CA ALA A 2 -11.49 9.32 20.72
C ALA A 2 -10.28 8.77 20.15
N GLU A 3 -9.55 8.20 20.97
CA GLU A 3 -8.30 7.73 20.51
C GLU A 3 -8.46 6.67 19.55
N GLU A 4 -9.47 5.97 19.73
CA GLU A 4 -9.68 4.93 18.80
C GLU A 4 -10.04 5.53 17.48
N ASP A 5 -10.25 6.80 17.48
CA ASP A 5 -10.62 7.44 16.25
C ASP A 5 -9.45 7.98 15.48
N ALA A 6 -8.26 7.60 15.83
CA ALA A 6 -7.11 7.98 15.02
C ALA A 6 -7.34 7.55 13.61
N LYS A 7 -7.23 8.48 12.68
CA LYS A 7 -7.42 8.18 11.27
C LYS A 7 -6.10 8.05 10.59
N TYR A 8 -6.01 6.98 9.82
CA TYR A 8 -4.83 6.75 9.01
C TYR A 8 -5.13 7.07 7.57
N LYS A 9 -4.10 7.28 6.79
CA LYS A 9 -4.24 7.58 5.36
C LYS A 9 -3.79 6.36 4.58
N MET A 10 -4.62 5.96 3.63
CA MET A 10 -4.33 4.82 2.76
C MET A 10 -4.28 5.32 1.32
N LEU A 11 -3.23 4.99 0.62
CA LEU A 11 -3.08 5.32 -0.80
C LEU A 11 -3.26 4.05 -1.61
N ILE A 12 -4.19 4.08 -2.56
CA ILE A 12 -4.43 2.96 -3.47
C ILE A 12 -3.94 3.35 -4.84
N VAL A 13 -3.11 2.51 -5.45
CA VAL A 13 -2.50 2.80 -6.74
C VAL A 13 -2.85 1.69 -7.72
N ASP A 14 -3.62 2.02 -8.75
CA ASP A 14 -4.02 1.07 -9.78
C ASP A 14 -4.49 1.87 -10.99
N ASP A 15 -4.12 1.46 -12.19
CA ASP A 15 -4.51 2.20 -13.39
C ASP A 15 -5.88 1.77 -13.92
N ASP A 16 -6.47 0.72 -13.38
CA ASP A 16 -7.81 0.31 -13.77
C ASP A 16 -8.81 1.10 -12.92
N ALA A 17 -9.57 1.97 -13.56
CA ALA A 17 -10.48 2.86 -12.86
C ALA A 17 -11.55 2.12 -12.07
N ASP A 18 -12.03 0.99 -12.60
CA ASP A 18 -13.06 0.22 -11.91
C ASP A 18 -12.51 -0.47 -10.67
N VAL A 19 -11.32 -1.05 -10.78
CA VAL A 19 -10.67 -1.68 -9.64
C VAL A 19 -10.37 -0.64 -8.57
N LEU A 20 -9.87 0.52 -9.00
CA LEU A 20 -9.54 1.60 -8.08
C LEU A 20 -10.79 2.07 -7.33
N ALA A 21 -11.90 2.25 -8.04
CA ALA A 21 -13.13 2.69 -7.40
C ALA A 21 -13.66 1.64 -6.42
N SER A 22 -13.56 0.37 -6.78
CA SER A 22 -14.03 -0.70 -5.89
C SER A 22 -13.19 -0.79 -4.62
N MET A 23 -11.88 -0.68 -4.76
CA MET A 23 -11.01 -0.71 -3.59
C MET A 23 -11.24 0.50 -2.70
N LYS A 24 -11.41 1.67 -3.33
CA LYS A 24 -11.64 2.90 -2.59
C LYS A 24 -12.91 2.78 -1.74
N LEU A 25 -13.97 2.30 -2.37
CA LEU A 25 -15.25 2.15 -1.67
C LEU A 25 -15.11 1.20 -0.48
N ALA A 26 -14.47 0.05 -0.70
CA ALA A 26 -14.32 -0.93 0.36
C ALA A 26 -13.47 -0.40 1.51
N LEU A 27 -12.40 0.32 1.19
CA LEU A 27 -11.50 0.80 2.24
C LEU A 27 -12.03 2.02 2.96
N GLU A 28 -12.84 2.84 2.29
CA GLU A 28 -13.49 3.95 2.97
C GLU A 28 -14.43 3.50 4.07
N ASP A 29 -14.96 2.29 3.92
CA ASP A 29 -15.85 1.72 4.92
C ASP A 29 -15.14 1.47 6.24
N THR A 30 -13.81 1.45 6.25
CA THR A 30 -13.04 1.31 7.48
C THR A 30 -13.03 2.58 8.32
N GLY A 31 -13.50 3.70 7.77
CA GLY A 31 -13.52 4.97 8.48
C GLY A 31 -12.25 5.80 8.35
N HIS A 32 -11.27 5.31 7.60
CA HIS A 32 -10.01 6.03 7.41
C HIS A 32 -10.00 6.78 6.08
N THR A 33 -9.03 7.66 5.90
CA THR A 33 -8.89 8.45 4.69
C THR A 33 -8.31 7.61 3.57
N VAL A 34 -8.93 7.63 2.40
CA VAL A 34 -8.46 6.88 1.24
C VAL A 34 -8.10 7.84 0.12
N LEU A 35 -6.87 7.73 -0.36
CA LEU A 35 -6.34 8.52 -1.46
C LEU A 35 -6.09 7.58 -2.62
N THR A 36 -6.14 8.10 -3.84
CA THR A 36 -5.96 7.27 -5.03
C THR A 36 -4.96 7.88 -5.98
N ALA A 37 -4.32 7.02 -6.76
CA ALA A 37 -3.45 7.44 -7.86
C ALA A 37 -3.56 6.41 -8.96
N ALA A 38 -3.54 6.87 -10.20
CA ALA A 38 -3.73 6.00 -11.36
C ALA A 38 -2.43 5.61 -12.05
N ASP A 39 -1.31 6.16 -11.62
CA ASP A 39 -0.01 5.77 -12.17
C ASP A 39 1.07 6.00 -11.12
N GLY A 40 2.27 5.52 -11.41
CA GLY A 40 3.35 5.56 -10.45
C GLY A 40 3.85 6.96 -10.13
N LEU A 41 3.88 7.84 -11.13
CA LEU A 41 4.33 9.20 -10.88
C LEU A 41 3.37 9.93 -9.94
N LYS A 42 2.08 9.79 -10.20
CA LYS A 42 1.07 10.38 -9.34
C LYS A 42 1.13 9.78 -7.93
N ALA A 43 1.39 8.47 -7.86
CA ALA A 43 1.50 7.81 -6.57
C ALA A 43 2.62 8.41 -5.73
N LEU A 44 3.77 8.68 -6.35
CA LEU A 44 4.89 9.27 -5.63
C LEU A 44 4.60 10.71 -5.21
N GLU A 45 3.89 11.46 -6.06
CA GLU A 45 3.48 12.81 -5.72
C GLU A 45 2.54 12.83 -4.52
N VAL A 46 1.55 11.94 -4.54
CA VAL A 46 0.59 11.87 -3.44
C VAL A 46 1.29 11.39 -2.17
N ALA A 47 2.18 10.40 -2.29
CA ALA A 47 2.89 9.90 -1.12
C ALA A 47 3.74 10.98 -0.48
N ALA A 48 4.38 11.81 -1.30
CA ALA A 48 5.21 12.90 -0.76
C ALA A 48 4.36 13.98 -0.09
N ALA A 49 3.20 14.28 -0.67
CA ALA A 49 2.35 15.35 -0.15
C ALA A 49 1.54 14.92 1.06
N GLU A 50 1.07 13.68 1.08
CA GLU A 50 0.11 13.23 2.08
C GLU A 50 0.68 12.28 3.13
N ASP A 51 1.85 11.73 2.87
CA ASP A 51 2.55 10.84 3.82
C ASP A 51 1.63 9.70 4.30
N PRO A 52 1.17 8.85 3.40
CA PRO A 52 0.22 7.80 3.79
C PRO A 52 0.84 6.77 4.71
N ASP A 53 -0.01 6.13 5.49
CA ASP A 53 0.39 5.09 6.43
C ASP A 53 0.38 3.71 5.78
N ILE A 54 -0.49 3.52 4.79
CA ILE A 54 -0.65 2.26 4.08
C ILE A 54 -0.70 2.56 2.59
N VAL A 55 -0.04 1.73 1.79
CA VAL A 55 -0.11 1.84 0.33
C VAL A 55 -0.47 0.48 -0.25
N VAL A 56 -1.52 0.44 -1.05
CA VAL A 56 -1.89 -0.74 -1.84
C VAL A 56 -1.44 -0.44 -3.25
N LEU A 57 -0.47 -1.17 -3.74
CA LEU A 57 0.30 -0.79 -4.92
C LEU A 57 0.23 -1.87 -6.00
N ASP A 58 -0.38 -1.53 -7.13
CA ASP A 58 -0.37 -2.39 -8.31
C ASP A 58 1.03 -2.38 -8.89
N LEU A 59 1.53 -3.58 -9.19
CA LEU A 59 2.86 -3.74 -9.72
C LEU A 59 2.97 -3.25 -11.16
N MET A 60 1.93 -3.49 -11.95
CA MET A 60 1.94 -3.19 -13.39
C MET A 60 1.29 -1.84 -13.66
N LEU A 61 2.04 -0.79 -13.43
CA LEU A 61 1.55 0.57 -13.62
C LEU A 61 2.23 1.21 -14.83
N PRO A 62 1.51 2.10 -15.53
CA PRO A 62 2.16 2.90 -16.55
C PRO A 62 3.05 3.98 -15.93
N ARG A 63 3.89 4.56 -16.74
CA ARG A 63 4.81 5.61 -16.34
C ARG A 63 5.76 5.04 -15.29
N ARG A 64 5.82 5.54 -14.09
CA ARG A 64 6.66 4.90 -13.09
C ARG A 64 6.03 3.58 -12.70
N GLY A 65 6.67 2.47 -12.97
CA GLY A 65 6.16 1.16 -12.64
C GLY A 65 6.05 0.91 -11.15
N GLY A 66 5.26 -0.08 -10.77
CA GLY A 66 5.04 -0.40 -9.38
C GLY A 66 6.32 -0.74 -8.63
N PHE A 67 7.27 -1.41 -9.29
CA PHE A 67 8.55 -1.72 -8.66
C PHE A 67 9.31 -0.45 -8.28
N GLN A 68 9.30 0.54 -9.17
CA GLN A 68 10.00 1.80 -8.88
C GLN A 68 9.35 2.55 -7.74
N VAL A 69 8.03 2.51 -7.66
CA VAL A 69 7.31 3.13 -6.56
C VAL A 69 7.66 2.42 -5.25
N LEU A 70 7.68 1.08 -5.27
CA LEU A 70 8.05 0.32 -4.08
C LEU A 70 9.46 0.66 -3.62
N GLN A 71 10.40 0.75 -4.55
CA GLN A 71 11.77 1.12 -4.20
C GLN A 71 11.84 2.49 -3.53
N LYS A 72 11.05 3.43 -4.02
CA LYS A 72 11.04 4.77 -3.41
C LYS A 72 10.41 4.76 -2.03
N LEU A 73 9.40 3.94 -1.82
CA LEU A 73 8.69 3.92 -0.54
C LEU A 73 9.40 3.08 0.51
N LYS A 74 10.01 1.99 0.08
CA LYS A 74 10.64 1.03 1.00
C LYS A 74 12.12 0.83 0.65
N GLY A 75 12.40 0.08 -0.40
CA GLY A 75 13.73 0.02 -1.02
C GLY A 75 14.72 -0.98 -0.44
N HIS A 76 14.39 -1.66 0.66
CA HIS A 76 15.33 -2.57 1.29
C HIS A 76 14.55 -3.55 2.17
N PRO A 77 15.01 -4.80 2.31
CA PRO A 77 14.28 -5.76 3.16
C PRO A 77 14.11 -5.28 4.60
N SER A 78 15.02 -4.48 5.11
CA SER A 78 14.92 -3.99 6.48
C SER A 78 13.78 -2.99 6.66
N MET A 79 13.18 -2.53 5.56
CA MET A 79 12.05 -1.61 5.65
C MET A 79 10.74 -2.31 5.94
N LYS A 80 10.70 -3.64 5.85
CA LYS A 80 9.49 -4.39 6.17
C LYS A 80 9.07 -4.07 7.60
N GLY A 81 7.79 -3.85 7.80
CA GLY A 81 7.24 -3.51 9.10
C GLY A 81 7.35 -2.04 9.46
N LYS A 82 7.94 -1.23 8.58
CA LYS A 82 8.05 0.21 8.81
C LYS A 82 7.06 0.96 7.93
N ARG A 83 6.62 2.11 8.40
CA ARG A 83 5.64 2.92 7.71
C ARG A 83 6.25 3.62 6.48
N PRO A 84 5.59 3.63 5.35
CA PRO A 84 4.24 3.12 5.11
C PRO A 84 4.25 1.60 4.94
N LEU A 85 3.21 0.96 5.42
CA LEU A 85 3.05 -0.46 5.17
C LEU A 85 2.53 -0.64 3.75
N VAL A 86 3.13 -1.52 2.99
CA VAL A 86 2.84 -1.69 1.57
C VAL A 86 2.33 -3.09 1.28
N CYS A 87 1.18 -3.17 0.62
CA CYS A 87 0.69 -4.41 0.05
C CYS A 87 0.83 -4.33 -1.47
N MET A 88 1.63 -5.22 -2.05
CA MET A 88 1.78 -5.30 -3.50
C MET A 88 0.66 -6.11 -4.10
N VAL A 89 0.06 -5.60 -5.16
CA VAL A 89 -0.96 -6.33 -5.89
C VAL A 89 -0.43 -6.59 -7.30
N THR A 90 -0.54 -7.83 -7.77
CA THR A 90 0.01 -8.16 -9.06
C THR A 90 -0.86 -9.20 -9.77
N GLY A 91 -0.81 -9.21 -11.08
CA GLY A 91 -1.39 -10.29 -11.84
C GLY A 91 -0.42 -11.44 -11.87
N ASN A 92 -0.69 -12.50 -11.89
CA ASN A 92 -0.06 -13.80 -11.87
C ASN A 92 1.29 -13.90 -12.57
N GLU A 93 2.28 -13.23 -12.09
CA GLU A 93 3.61 -13.25 -12.70
C GLU A 93 4.61 -14.15 -11.99
N GLY A 94 4.16 -14.91 -11.04
CA GLY A 94 4.98 -15.93 -10.42
C GLY A 94 5.93 -15.39 -9.36
N MET A 95 6.90 -16.26 -9.05
CA MET A 95 7.77 -16.06 -7.90
C MET A 95 8.74 -14.90 -8.05
N ARG A 96 9.06 -14.56 -9.27
CA ARG A 96 10.06 -13.51 -9.52
C ARG A 96 9.62 -12.16 -8.98
N HIS A 97 8.36 -11.83 -9.21
CA HIS A 97 7.83 -10.56 -8.71
C HIS A 97 7.73 -10.56 -7.20
N LYS A 98 7.36 -11.69 -6.63
CA LYS A 98 7.28 -11.81 -5.18
C LYS A 98 8.65 -11.65 -4.54
N GLU A 99 9.66 -12.28 -5.12
CA GLU A 99 11.02 -12.18 -4.59
C GLU A 99 11.53 -10.75 -4.65
N PHE A 100 11.26 -10.07 -5.77
CA PHE A 100 11.69 -8.68 -5.90
C PHE A 100 10.99 -7.80 -4.85
N ALA A 101 9.71 -8.01 -4.67
CA ALA A 101 8.96 -7.23 -3.70
C ALA A 101 9.50 -7.44 -2.29
N GLU A 102 9.81 -8.69 -1.95
CA GLU A 102 10.35 -8.99 -0.63
C GLU A 102 11.72 -8.36 -0.42
N GLN A 103 12.54 -8.33 -1.46
CA GLN A 103 13.85 -7.71 -1.38
C GLN A 103 13.75 -6.20 -1.18
N ASN A 104 12.62 -5.61 -1.52
CA ASN A 104 12.40 -4.19 -1.35
C ASN A 104 11.54 -3.84 -0.14
N GLY A 105 11.27 -4.82 0.73
CA GLY A 105 10.65 -4.53 2.00
C GLY A 105 9.12 -4.48 2.00
N VAL A 106 8.50 -5.15 1.03
CA VAL A 106 7.04 -5.19 0.99
C VAL A 106 6.50 -5.89 2.23
N ASP A 107 5.35 -5.46 2.71
CA ASP A 107 4.77 -5.99 3.93
C ASP A 107 3.78 -7.10 3.69
N ASP A 108 3.11 -7.09 2.53
CA ASP A 108 2.23 -8.17 2.14
C ASP A 108 2.08 -8.16 0.62
N TYR A 109 1.42 -9.18 0.10
CA TYR A 109 1.44 -9.47 -1.32
C TYR A 109 0.11 -10.12 -1.69
N LEU A 110 -0.51 -9.66 -2.77
CA LEU A 110 -1.85 -10.12 -3.15
C LEU A 110 -1.90 -10.33 -4.65
N ASN A 111 -2.38 -11.48 -5.10
CA ASN A 111 -2.49 -11.78 -6.53
C ASN A 111 -3.87 -11.47 -7.05
N LYS A 112 -3.95 -10.87 -8.25
CA LYS A 112 -5.21 -10.69 -8.96
C LYS A 112 -5.57 -11.99 -9.67
N PRO A 113 -6.84 -12.33 -9.74
CA PRO A 113 -7.95 -11.65 -9.08
C PRO A 113 -7.99 -12.00 -7.61
N PHE A 114 -8.44 -11.07 -6.80
CA PHE A 114 -8.52 -11.31 -5.37
C PHE A 114 -9.92 -10.95 -4.86
N ALA A 115 -10.30 -11.56 -3.74
CA ALA A 115 -11.54 -11.19 -3.08
C ALA A 115 -11.30 -9.92 -2.28
N MET A 116 -12.27 -9.01 -2.32
CA MET A 116 -12.13 -7.76 -1.58
C MET A 116 -11.97 -8.01 -0.07
N GLY A 117 -12.59 -9.07 0.44
CA GLY A 117 -12.42 -9.44 1.84
C GLY A 117 -10.98 -9.77 2.21
N THR A 118 -10.23 -10.37 1.28
CA THR A 118 -8.82 -10.67 1.53
C THR A 118 -8.02 -9.38 1.65
N LEU A 119 -8.28 -8.42 0.78
CA LEU A 119 -7.62 -7.11 0.89
C LEU A 119 -7.96 -6.44 2.21
N LEU A 120 -9.22 -6.49 2.62
CA LEU A 120 -9.63 -5.87 3.87
C LEU A 120 -8.94 -6.52 5.06
N GLU A 121 -8.75 -7.84 5.03
CA GLU A 121 -8.03 -8.54 6.11
C GLU A 121 -6.59 -8.06 6.21
N ILE A 122 -5.94 -7.88 5.07
CA ILE A 122 -4.56 -7.40 5.07
C ILE A 122 -4.49 -5.98 5.63
N VAL A 123 -5.40 -5.12 5.18
CA VAL A 123 -5.42 -3.74 5.64
C VAL A 123 -5.74 -3.66 7.13
N GLU A 124 -6.66 -4.48 7.61
CA GLU A 124 -6.96 -4.50 9.04
C GLU A 124 -5.75 -4.94 9.86
N GLY A 125 -4.99 -5.90 9.34
CA GLY A 125 -3.74 -6.30 9.99
C GLY A 125 -2.74 -5.16 10.04
N PHE A 126 -2.64 -4.39 8.95
CA PHE A 126 -1.78 -3.21 8.93
C PHE A 126 -2.23 -2.16 9.94
N LEU A 127 -3.53 -1.92 10.01
CA LEU A 127 -4.07 -0.95 10.95
C LEU A 127 -3.77 -1.35 12.40
N ALA A 128 -3.85 -2.64 12.69
CA ALA A 128 -3.52 -3.12 14.02
C ALA A 128 -2.05 -2.86 14.36
N LYS A 129 -1.15 -3.07 13.38
CA LYS A 129 0.26 -2.78 13.60
C LYS A 129 0.51 -1.30 13.82
N LEU A 130 -0.17 -0.47 13.04
CA LEU A 130 -0.03 0.98 13.17
C LEU A 130 -0.50 1.46 14.54
N SER A 131 -1.56 0.87 15.05
CA SER A 131 -2.09 1.29 16.35
C SER A 131 -1.14 0.95 17.49
N LYS A 132 -0.23 0.00 17.27
CA LYS A 132 0.78 -0.35 18.27
C LYS A 132 2.03 0.51 18.15
N GLY A 133 2.11 1.35 17.12
CA GLY A 133 3.27 2.19 16.89
C GLY A 133 4.36 1.45 16.15
N ILE A 134 4.69 1.92 14.95
CA ILE A 134 5.78 1.35 14.15
C ILE A 134 6.67 2.48 13.65
N PRO A 135 7.95 2.19 13.35
CA PRO A 135 8.85 3.24 12.87
C PRO A 135 8.60 3.58 11.41
N ASP A 136 9.08 4.74 11.00
CA ASP A 136 9.02 5.16 9.60
C ASP A 136 10.14 4.53 8.80
N ALA A 137 9.83 4.18 7.56
CA ALA A 137 10.82 3.63 6.65
C ALA A 137 11.92 4.64 6.36
N LYS A 138 11.61 5.93 6.45
CA LYS A 138 12.58 6.97 6.13
C LYS A 138 13.44 7.39 7.32
N GLY A 139 13.41 6.61 8.37
CA GLY A 139 14.28 6.88 9.50
C GLY A 139 13.79 7.95 10.46
N LYS A 140 12.60 8.43 10.30
CA LYS A 140 12.04 9.36 11.26
C LYS A 140 11.57 8.60 12.48
N ALA A 141 11.85 9.13 13.58
CA ALA A 141 11.47 8.49 14.83
C ALA A 141 9.96 8.48 15.02
#